data_f3ac2f8c703916f324adc2f21bf2a539
#
_entry.id   f3ac2f8c703916f324adc2f21bf2a539
#
_cell.length_a   1.000
_cell.length_b   1.000
_cell.length_c   1.000
_cell.angle_alpha   90.00
_cell.angle_beta   90.00
_cell.angle_gamma   90.00
#
_symmetry.space_group_name_H-M   'P 1'
#
loop_
_entity.id
_entity.type
_entity.pdbx_description
1 polymer ?
#
loop_
_entity_poly.entity_id
_entity_poly.type
_entity_poly.pdbx_seq_one_letter_code
_entity_poly.pdbx_strand_id
1 'polypeptide(L)'
;MRERVDQIVEFGSESIWVSTFHSMCVRILRRYIDRLGYDTNFTIYDADDQKTLIKDVCKYLQIDTKMFKERSLLSAISSAKDELVTPEEMTLRAEGDWAKKKIAQVYTEYEKQLKANNALDFDDLLLKTVQLLQTQPDVLEYYQERFRYIMVDEYQDTNTVQFKLVSLLAGKYQNLCVVGDDDQSIYKFRGANIMNILNFEKEYPNAKVIKLEQNYRSTSTILNAANEVIRHNTGRKEKSLWTENGEGEKIQFRQFDSAYDEADYIVSDIKDKVNSGKREYKDFAILYRTNAQSRIFEEKMVVSNVPYKIVGGVNFYARREIKDLLAYLKTVDNGKDDLAVRRIINVPKRGIGLTTIGRVQDYATEREISFYEAILLQDRFRESDVRLAKSNPLQP
;
A
#
# COMPACT_ATOMS: atom_id res chain seq x y z
N MET A 1 2.61 -4.92 17.87
CA MET A 1 2.67 -6.41 17.79
C MET A 1 4.05 -6.92 18.22
N ARG A 2 5.16 -6.42 17.65
CA ARG A 2 6.53 -6.86 17.99
C ARG A 2 6.80 -6.86 19.50
N GLU A 3 6.61 -5.74 20.18
CA GLU A 3 6.80 -5.59 21.62
C GLU A 3 6.01 -6.61 22.45
N ARG A 4 4.77 -6.94 22.02
CA ARG A 4 3.96 -7.95 22.72
C ARG A 4 4.51 -9.37 22.53
N VAL A 5 5.03 -9.68 21.33
CA VAL A 5 5.69 -10.98 21.10
C VAL A 5 6.95 -11.10 21.94
N ASP A 6 7.74 -10.03 22.00
CA ASP A 6 8.96 -10.00 22.81
C ASP A 6 8.66 -10.20 24.31
N GLN A 7 7.54 -9.65 24.81
CA GLN A 7 7.10 -9.85 26.20
C GLN A 7 6.60 -11.27 26.49
N ILE A 8 6.03 -11.97 25.50
CA ILE A 8 5.45 -13.31 25.69
C ILE A 8 6.50 -14.40 25.51
N VAL A 9 7.40 -14.23 24.54
CA VAL A 9 8.37 -15.27 24.15
C VAL A 9 9.67 -15.18 24.96
N GLU A 10 9.91 -14.04 25.60
CA GLU A 10 11.11 -13.71 26.38
C GLU A 10 12.41 -13.92 25.62
N PHE A 11 12.88 -15.16 25.47
CA PHE A 11 14.15 -15.51 24.84
C PHE A 11 13.96 -16.04 23.41
N GLY A 12 14.71 -15.53 22.42
CA GLY A 12 14.66 -15.99 21.02
C GLY A 12 13.58 -15.31 20.17
N SER A 13 12.87 -14.30 20.69
CA SER A 13 11.85 -13.56 19.96
C SER A 13 12.41 -12.86 18.70
N GLU A 14 13.69 -12.46 18.70
CA GLU A 14 14.36 -11.81 17.56
C GLU A 14 14.45 -12.70 16.31
N SER A 15 14.37 -14.02 16.48
CA SER A 15 14.32 -14.98 15.36
C SER A 15 12.96 -15.01 14.66
N ILE A 16 11.90 -14.57 15.34
CA ILE A 16 10.52 -14.56 14.83
C ILE A 16 10.32 -13.36 13.91
N TRP A 17 9.83 -13.59 12.71
CA TRP A 17 9.48 -12.51 11.80
C TRP A 17 8.08 -11.98 12.12
N VAL A 18 8.02 -10.80 12.74
CA VAL A 18 6.78 -10.05 12.97
C VAL A 18 6.78 -8.85 12.03
N SER A 19 5.98 -8.88 10.98
CA SER A 19 5.98 -7.85 9.93
C SER A 19 4.66 -7.84 9.16
N THR A 20 4.43 -6.79 8.38
CA THR A 20 3.40 -6.80 7.34
C THR A 20 3.84 -7.66 6.16
N PHE A 21 2.89 -8.09 5.31
CA PHE A 21 3.19 -8.82 4.08
C PHE A 21 4.23 -8.12 3.23
N HIS A 22 4.04 -6.83 2.95
CA HIS A 22 4.95 -6.03 2.13
C HIS A 22 6.37 -5.98 2.72
N SER A 23 6.50 -5.76 4.03
CA SER A 23 7.83 -5.72 4.69
C SER A 23 8.55 -7.07 4.61
N MET A 24 7.82 -8.18 4.72
CA MET A 24 8.36 -9.52 4.52
C MET A 24 8.83 -9.71 3.06
N CYS A 25 7.99 -9.33 2.10
CA CYS A 25 8.30 -9.43 0.67
C CYS A 25 9.55 -8.62 0.31
N VAL A 26 9.66 -7.38 0.79
CA VAL A 26 10.87 -6.56 0.58
C VAL A 26 12.12 -7.28 1.07
N ARG A 27 12.09 -7.89 2.26
CA ARG A 27 13.25 -8.63 2.81
C ARG A 27 13.62 -9.85 1.97
N ILE A 28 12.63 -10.56 1.41
CA ILE A 28 12.84 -11.69 0.50
C ILE A 28 13.42 -11.21 -0.82
N LEU A 29 12.80 -10.20 -1.43
CA LEU A 29 13.21 -9.66 -2.74
C LEU A 29 14.60 -9.03 -2.68
N ARG A 30 14.94 -8.26 -1.64
CA ARG A 30 16.31 -7.71 -1.46
C ARG A 30 17.40 -8.78 -1.47
N ARG A 31 17.06 -10.03 -1.22
CA ARG A 31 18.03 -11.14 -1.19
C ARG A 31 18.08 -11.96 -2.47
N TYR A 32 16.98 -12.04 -3.23
CA TYR A 32 16.85 -13.01 -4.31
C TYR A 32 16.22 -12.49 -5.59
N ILE A 33 15.89 -11.20 -5.69
CA ILE A 33 15.18 -10.65 -6.86
C ILE A 33 16.04 -10.68 -8.14
N ASP A 34 17.36 -10.77 -7.99
CA ASP A 34 18.30 -10.95 -9.10
C ASP A 34 17.94 -12.16 -9.96
N ARG A 35 17.34 -13.18 -9.37
CA ARG A 35 16.82 -14.35 -10.09
C ARG A 35 15.62 -14.05 -11.01
N LEU A 36 14.98 -12.89 -10.84
CA LEU A 36 13.94 -12.38 -11.73
C LEU A 36 14.47 -11.30 -12.70
N GLY A 37 15.78 -11.07 -12.72
CA GLY A 37 16.45 -10.12 -13.60
C GLY A 37 16.27 -8.65 -13.19
N TYR A 38 16.20 -8.38 -11.89
CA TYR A 38 16.29 -7.06 -11.27
C TYR A 38 17.57 -6.97 -10.46
N ASP A 39 18.07 -5.76 -10.22
CA ASP A 39 19.14 -5.57 -9.24
C ASP A 39 18.54 -5.53 -7.81
N THR A 40 19.29 -6.00 -6.82
CA THR A 40 18.80 -6.10 -5.44
C THR A 40 18.57 -4.73 -4.77
N ASN A 41 19.15 -3.66 -5.31
CA ASN A 41 18.97 -2.27 -4.86
C ASN A 41 17.77 -1.57 -5.53
N PHE A 42 16.76 -2.32 -5.95
CA PHE A 42 15.56 -1.77 -6.60
C PHE A 42 14.90 -0.66 -5.79
N THR A 43 14.32 0.31 -6.48
CA THR A 43 13.53 1.39 -5.86
C THR A 43 12.08 0.96 -5.68
N ILE A 44 11.45 1.38 -4.57
CA ILE A 44 10.00 1.19 -4.36
C ILE A 44 9.30 2.51 -4.70
N TYR A 45 8.40 2.45 -5.69
CA TYR A 45 7.61 3.60 -6.15
C TYR A 45 6.37 3.80 -5.28
N ASP A 46 6.20 5.02 -4.77
CA ASP A 46 4.99 5.43 -4.08
C ASP A 46 3.88 5.83 -5.07
N ALA A 47 2.72 6.24 -4.56
CA ALA A 47 1.58 6.62 -5.39
C ALA A 47 1.86 7.83 -6.32
N ASP A 48 2.74 8.77 -5.91
CA ASP A 48 3.11 9.91 -6.75
C ASP A 48 4.10 9.49 -7.84
N ASP A 49 5.05 8.59 -7.50
CA ASP A 49 5.99 8.00 -8.46
C ASP A 49 5.23 7.20 -9.53
N GLN A 50 4.29 6.34 -9.12
CA GLN A 50 3.41 5.58 -10.03
C GLN A 50 2.60 6.51 -10.93
N LYS A 51 2.03 7.59 -10.37
CA LYS A 51 1.28 8.58 -11.14
C LYS A 51 2.15 9.31 -12.16
N THR A 52 3.40 9.57 -11.84
CA THR A 52 4.34 10.19 -12.77
C THR A 52 4.69 9.20 -13.89
N LEU A 53 5.01 7.96 -13.54
CA LEU A 53 5.32 6.91 -14.51
C LEU A 53 4.16 6.66 -15.48
N ILE A 54 2.93 6.51 -14.96
CA ILE A 54 1.76 6.25 -15.83
C ILE A 54 1.49 7.41 -16.81
N LYS A 55 1.79 8.66 -16.44
CA LYS A 55 1.71 9.81 -17.35
C LYS A 55 2.74 9.70 -18.48
N ASP A 56 3.97 9.32 -18.15
CA ASP A 56 5.03 9.13 -19.14
C ASP A 56 4.68 7.98 -20.10
N VAL A 57 4.15 6.87 -19.57
CA VAL A 57 3.62 5.74 -20.37
C VAL A 57 2.49 6.19 -21.31
N CYS A 58 1.49 6.92 -20.79
CA CYS A 58 0.39 7.43 -21.60
C CYS A 58 0.88 8.36 -22.71
N LYS A 59 1.85 9.22 -22.41
CA LYS A 59 2.47 10.10 -23.41
C LYS A 59 3.21 9.30 -24.49
N TYR A 60 3.99 8.31 -24.10
CA TYR A 60 4.73 7.44 -25.00
C TYR A 60 3.81 6.65 -25.94
N LEU A 61 2.74 6.07 -25.39
CA LEU A 61 1.74 5.30 -26.15
C LEU A 61 0.68 6.17 -26.85
N GLN A 62 0.77 7.50 -26.76
CA GLN A 62 -0.21 8.45 -27.30
C GLN A 62 -1.65 8.15 -26.82
N ILE A 63 -1.79 7.80 -25.55
CA ILE A 63 -3.10 7.54 -24.92
C ILE A 63 -3.72 8.87 -24.50
N ASP A 64 -4.98 9.12 -24.89
CA ASP A 64 -5.73 10.28 -24.43
C ASP A 64 -6.13 10.15 -22.94
N THR A 65 -5.46 10.91 -22.07
CA THR A 65 -5.70 10.91 -20.64
C THR A 65 -7.04 11.56 -20.22
N LYS A 66 -7.73 12.23 -21.15
CA LYS A 66 -9.12 12.69 -20.92
C LYS A 66 -10.08 11.50 -20.94
N MET A 67 -9.86 10.56 -21.82
CA MET A 67 -10.65 9.32 -21.94
C MET A 67 -10.19 8.27 -20.91
N PHE A 68 -8.89 8.07 -20.78
CA PHE A 68 -8.28 7.11 -19.85
C PHE A 68 -7.58 7.85 -18.71
N LYS A 69 -8.33 8.14 -17.64
CA LYS A 69 -7.79 8.85 -16.48
C LYS A 69 -6.68 8.01 -15.82
N GLU A 70 -5.58 8.65 -15.48
CA GLU A 70 -4.41 8.01 -14.85
C GLU A 70 -4.79 7.15 -13.63
N ARG A 71 -5.68 7.68 -12.77
CA ARG A 71 -6.16 6.96 -11.60
C ARG A 71 -6.92 5.67 -11.96
N SER A 72 -7.70 5.70 -13.04
CA SER A 72 -8.45 4.52 -13.49
C SER A 72 -7.53 3.46 -14.08
N LEU A 73 -6.49 3.89 -14.83
CA LEU A 73 -5.46 3.00 -15.35
C LEU A 73 -4.69 2.32 -14.23
N LEU A 74 -4.19 3.09 -13.24
CA LEU A 74 -3.49 2.53 -12.08
C LEU A 74 -4.38 1.59 -11.27
N SER A 75 -5.66 1.93 -11.08
CA SER A 75 -6.60 1.04 -10.39
C SER A 75 -6.84 -0.27 -11.14
N ALA A 76 -6.91 -0.23 -12.47
CA ALA A 76 -7.08 -1.44 -13.29
C ALA A 76 -5.83 -2.33 -13.25
N ILE A 77 -4.64 -1.73 -13.28
CA ILE A 77 -3.35 -2.45 -13.14
C ILE A 77 -3.24 -3.07 -11.76
N SER A 78 -3.51 -2.31 -10.69
CA SER A 78 -3.48 -2.80 -9.31
C SER A 78 -4.45 -3.97 -9.12
N SER A 79 -5.69 -3.87 -9.63
CA SER A 79 -6.65 -4.98 -9.56
C SER A 79 -6.17 -6.21 -10.32
N ALA A 80 -5.52 -6.05 -11.48
CA ALA A 80 -4.95 -7.17 -12.23
C ALA A 80 -3.81 -7.84 -11.44
N LYS A 81 -2.91 -7.06 -10.84
CA LYS A 81 -1.83 -7.58 -9.99
C LYS A 81 -2.38 -8.34 -8.77
N ASP A 82 -3.40 -7.79 -8.10
CA ASP A 82 -4.07 -8.42 -6.95
C ASP A 82 -4.72 -9.78 -7.28
N GLU A 83 -5.13 -9.97 -8.55
CA GLU A 83 -5.71 -11.20 -9.07
C GLU A 83 -4.68 -12.11 -9.75
N LEU A 84 -3.39 -11.81 -9.68
CA LEU A 84 -2.30 -12.53 -10.38
C LEU A 84 -2.44 -12.53 -11.91
N VAL A 85 -3.12 -11.54 -12.48
CA VAL A 85 -3.31 -11.39 -13.93
C VAL A 85 -2.10 -10.66 -14.52
N THR A 86 -1.35 -11.35 -15.39
CA THR A 86 -0.20 -10.76 -16.08
C THR A 86 -0.63 -9.81 -17.21
N PRO A 87 0.25 -8.92 -17.71
CA PRO A 87 -0.03 -8.11 -18.88
C PRO A 87 -0.45 -8.93 -20.11
N GLU A 88 0.17 -10.10 -20.32
CA GLU A 88 -0.15 -11.02 -21.40
C GLU A 88 -1.55 -11.60 -21.25
N GLU A 89 -1.90 -12.07 -20.05
CA GLU A 89 -3.23 -12.58 -19.75
C GLU A 89 -4.30 -11.49 -19.88
N MET A 90 -3.99 -10.27 -19.42
CA MET A 90 -4.91 -9.14 -19.58
C MET A 90 -5.14 -8.82 -21.06
N THR A 91 -4.11 -8.92 -21.90
CA THR A 91 -4.20 -8.74 -23.33
C THR A 91 -5.11 -9.80 -23.98
N LEU A 92 -4.98 -11.05 -23.58
CA LEU A 92 -5.84 -12.15 -24.05
C LEU A 92 -7.30 -11.93 -23.61
N ARG A 93 -7.53 -11.56 -22.34
CA ARG A 93 -8.88 -11.27 -21.81
C ARG A 93 -9.54 -10.04 -22.45
N ALA A 94 -8.77 -9.19 -23.10
CA ALA A 94 -9.22 -7.96 -23.77
C ALA A 94 -9.70 -8.19 -25.22
N GLU A 95 -9.73 -9.44 -25.73
CA GLU A 95 -10.20 -9.74 -27.08
C GLU A 95 -11.61 -9.17 -27.32
N GLY A 96 -11.77 -8.42 -28.41
CA GLY A 96 -13.04 -7.78 -28.76
C GLY A 96 -13.34 -6.43 -28.08
N ASP A 97 -12.62 -6.06 -27.02
CA ASP A 97 -12.85 -4.82 -26.28
C ASP A 97 -11.68 -3.83 -26.49
N TRP A 98 -11.93 -2.78 -27.26
CA TRP A 98 -10.92 -1.77 -27.57
C TRP A 98 -10.38 -1.05 -26.32
N ALA A 99 -11.26 -0.73 -25.35
CA ALA A 99 -10.84 -0.02 -24.14
C ALA A 99 -9.96 -0.91 -23.27
N LYS A 100 -10.32 -2.18 -23.09
CA LYS A 100 -9.51 -3.15 -22.37
C LYS A 100 -8.16 -3.40 -23.04
N LYS A 101 -8.12 -3.47 -24.39
CA LYS A 101 -6.85 -3.56 -25.14
C LYS A 101 -5.94 -2.39 -24.86
N LYS A 102 -6.47 -1.17 -24.79
CA LYS A 102 -5.69 0.02 -24.42
C LYS A 102 -5.13 -0.06 -23.01
N ILE A 103 -5.93 -0.50 -22.05
CA ILE A 103 -5.48 -0.70 -20.66
C ILE A 103 -4.39 -1.76 -20.59
N ALA A 104 -4.53 -2.88 -21.30
CA ALA A 104 -3.52 -3.94 -21.37
C ALA A 104 -2.19 -3.44 -22.00
N GLN A 105 -2.26 -2.63 -23.05
CA GLN A 105 -1.08 -1.97 -23.64
C GLN A 105 -0.37 -1.06 -22.61
N VAL A 106 -1.14 -0.28 -21.86
CA VAL A 106 -0.60 0.59 -20.81
C VAL A 106 0.04 -0.25 -19.71
N TYR A 107 -0.59 -1.34 -19.28
CA TYR A 107 -0.04 -2.24 -18.27
C TYR A 107 1.29 -2.86 -18.73
N THR A 108 1.35 -3.36 -19.97
CA THR A 108 2.58 -3.93 -20.55
C THR A 108 3.74 -2.93 -20.54
N GLU A 109 3.48 -1.71 -21.00
CA GLU A 109 4.52 -0.66 -21.04
C GLU A 109 4.89 -0.17 -19.64
N TYR A 110 3.92 -0.08 -18.71
CA TYR A 110 4.16 0.29 -17.33
C TYR A 110 5.11 -0.70 -16.63
N GLU A 111 4.90 -2.01 -16.79
CA GLU A 111 5.80 -3.05 -16.24
C GLU A 111 7.20 -2.99 -16.89
N LYS A 112 7.25 -2.74 -18.19
CA LYS A 112 8.52 -2.59 -18.92
C LYS A 112 9.34 -1.42 -18.36
N GLN A 113 8.71 -0.27 -18.13
CA GLN A 113 9.38 0.91 -17.59
C GLN A 113 9.76 0.75 -16.12
N LEU A 114 8.91 0.12 -15.28
CA LEU A 114 9.30 -0.25 -13.92
C LEU A 114 10.58 -1.10 -13.92
N LYS A 115 10.63 -2.12 -14.78
CA LYS A 115 11.80 -3.00 -14.88
C LYS A 115 13.04 -2.24 -15.37
N ALA A 116 12.91 -1.37 -16.37
CA ALA A 116 14.02 -0.56 -16.88
C ALA A 116 14.59 0.38 -15.81
N ASN A 117 13.73 0.94 -14.97
CA ASN A 117 14.12 1.80 -13.84
C ASN A 117 14.63 1.02 -12.62
N ASN A 118 14.72 -0.30 -12.70
CA ASN A 118 14.97 -1.17 -11.55
C ASN A 118 14.07 -0.79 -10.37
N ALA A 119 12.77 -0.69 -10.62
CA ALA A 119 11.77 -0.25 -9.66
C ALA A 119 10.61 -1.24 -9.55
N LEU A 120 9.99 -1.27 -8.39
CA LEU A 120 8.78 -2.02 -8.09
C LEU A 120 7.74 -1.08 -7.49
N ASP A 121 6.48 -1.27 -7.81
CA ASP A 121 5.40 -0.64 -7.05
C ASP A 121 4.99 -1.51 -5.84
N PHE A 122 3.99 -1.05 -5.07
CA PHE A 122 3.56 -1.78 -3.87
C PHE A 122 2.96 -3.14 -4.20
N ASP A 123 2.22 -3.27 -5.29
CA ASP A 123 1.60 -4.52 -5.70
C ASP A 123 2.66 -5.51 -6.19
N ASP A 124 3.71 -5.01 -6.86
CA ASP A 124 4.85 -5.82 -7.29
C ASP A 124 5.59 -6.49 -6.14
N LEU A 125 5.66 -5.87 -4.97
CA LEU A 125 6.32 -6.48 -3.82
C LEU A 125 5.72 -7.86 -3.49
N LEU A 126 4.40 -7.97 -3.58
CA LEU A 126 3.70 -9.24 -3.39
C LEU A 126 3.83 -10.14 -4.62
N LEU A 127 3.50 -9.61 -5.79
CA LEU A 127 3.46 -10.35 -7.05
C LEU A 127 4.82 -10.98 -7.39
N LYS A 128 5.90 -10.18 -7.36
CA LYS A 128 7.26 -10.68 -7.65
C LYS A 128 7.76 -11.66 -6.59
N THR A 129 7.34 -11.53 -5.33
CA THR A 129 7.65 -12.54 -4.31
C THR A 129 6.96 -13.86 -4.60
N VAL A 130 5.67 -13.84 -4.98
CA VAL A 130 4.97 -15.06 -5.40
C VAL A 130 5.63 -15.67 -6.63
N GLN A 131 5.95 -14.86 -7.64
CA GLN A 131 6.65 -15.29 -8.85
C GLN A 131 8.01 -15.91 -8.52
N LEU A 132 8.81 -15.30 -7.65
CA LEU A 132 10.09 -15.81 -7.19
C LEU A 132 9.94 -17.19 -6.55
N LEU A 133 9.02 -17.33 -5.61
CA LEU A 133 8.80 -18.59 -4.90
C LEU A 133 8.25 -19.70 -5.80
N GLN A 134 7.49 -19.34 -6.85
CA GLN A 134 7.00 -20.32 -7.82
C GLN A 134 8.06 -20.80 -8.82
N THR A 135 8.99 -19.90 -9.20
CA THR A 135 10.01 -20.19 -10.23
C THR A 135 11.33 -20.64 -9.66
N GLN A 136 11.59 -20.45 -8.36
CA GLN A 136 12.84 -20.79 -7.69
C GLN A 136 12.58 -21.73 -6.50
N PRO A 137 12.55 -23.06 -6.74
CA PRO A 137 12.21 -24.05 -5.71
C PRO A 137 13.16 -24.05 -4.51
N ASP A 138 14.44 -23.74 -4.71
CA ASP A 138 15.44 -23.66 -3.65
C ASP A 138 15.18 -22.48 -2.69
N VAL A 139 14.69 -21.36 -3.22
CA VAL A 139 14.29 -20.20 -2.42
C VAL A 139 13.01 -20.53 -1.63
N LEU A 140 12.03 -21.17 -2.29
CA LEU A 140 10.81 -21.61 -1.62
C LEU A 140 11.12 -22.57 -0.47
N GLU A 141 11.93 -23.59 -0.72
CA GLU A 141 12.31 -24.57 0.29
C GLU A 141 13.03 -23.91 1.48
N TYR A 142 13.97 -22.99 1.21
CA TYR A 142 14.64 -22.24 2.27
C TYR A 142 13.66 -21.52 3.19
N TYR A 143 12.64 -20.85 2.63
CA TYR A 143 11.66 -20.13 3.45
C TYR A 143 10.63 -21.05 4.11
N GLN A 144 10.27 -22.17 3.50
CA GLN A 144 9.43 -23.19 4.13
C GLN A 144 10.14 -23.82 5.35
N GLU A 145 11.44 -24.10 5.27
CA GLU A 145 12.22 -24.59 6.42
C GLU A 145 12.34 -23.52 7.53
N ARG A 146 12.48 -22.27 7.14
CA ARG A 146 12.57 -21.17 8.08
C ARG A 146 11.25 -20.87 8.79
N PHE A 147 10.13 -20.96 8.08
CA PHE A 147 8.79 -20.62 8.58
C PHE A 147 7.96 -21.88 8.81
N ARG A 148 8.39 -22.70 9.76
CA ARG A 148 7.67 -23.95 10.12
C ARG A 148 6.31 -23.70 10.72
N TYR A 149 6.07 -22.49 11.27
CA TYR A 149 4.81 -22.01 11.81
C TYR A 149 4.53 -20.63 11.22
N ILE A 150 3.33 -20.47 10.70
CA ILE A 150 2.89 -19.20 10.09
C ILE A 150 1.60 -18.78 10.78
N MET A 151 1.56 -17.53 11.23
CA MET A 151 0.36 -16.91 11.83
C MET A 151 0.01 -15.66 11.04
N VAL A 152 -1.25 -15.55 10.61
CA VAL A 152 -1.76 -14.41 9.86
C VAL A 152 -2.93 -13.81 10.60
N ASP A 153 -2.80 -12.52 10.94
CA ASP A 153 -3.85 -11.73 11.57
C ASP A 153 -4.64 -10.96 10.52
N GLU A 154 -5.88 -10.56 10.83
CA GLU A 154 -6.80 -9.84 9.95
C GLU A 154 -6.98 -10.53 8.58
N TYR A 155 -7.12 -11.86 8.61
CA TYR A 155 -7.11 -12.68 7.39
C TYR A 155 -8.24 -12.35 6.41
N GLN A 156 -9.36 -11.79 6.86
CA GLN A 156 -10.48 -11.32 6.04
C GLN A 156 -10.10 -10.18 5.09
N ASP A 157 -9.00 -9.47 5.38
CA ASP A 157 -8.54 -8.33 4.57
C ASP A 157 -7.45 -8.71 3.56
N THR A 158 -7.15 -10.01 3.43
CA THR A 158 -6.16 -10.50 2.48
C THR A 158 -6.71 -10.55 1.05
N ASN A 159 -5.84 -10.22 0.06
CA ASN A 159 -6.14 -10.38 -1.36
C ASN A 159 -5.66 -11.76 -1.88
N THR A 160 -5.92 -12.05 -3.16
CA THR A 160 -5.58 -13.34 -3.77
C THR A 160 -4.07 -13.59 -3.80
N VAL A 161 -3.26 -12.55 -4.02
CA VAL A 161 -1.78 -12.68 -4.03
C VAL A 161 -1.25 -13.03 -2.65
N GLN A 162 -1.76 -12.38 -1.59
CA GLN A 162 -1.39 -12.68 -0.20
C GLN A 162 -1.82 -14.09 0.19
N PHE A 163 -3.02 -14.53 -0.19
CA PHE A 163 -3.45 -15.92 -0.01
C PHE A 163 -2.46 -16.89 -0.69
N LYS A 164 -2.10 -16.64 -1.96
CA LYS A 164 -1.16 -17.47 -2.70
C LYS A 164 0.22 -17.52 -2.04
N LEU A 165 0.71 -16.39 -1.55
CA LEU A 165 1.97 -16.28 -0.84
C LEU A 165 1.98 -17.14 0.44
N VAL A 166 0.93 -17.03 1.25
CA VAL A 166 0.75 -17.83 2.47
C VAL A 166 0.69 -19.32 2.13
N SER A 167 -0.08 -19.69 1.10
CA SER A 167 -0.23 -21.10 0.67
C SER A 167 1.10 -21.70 0.22
N LEU A 168 1.94 -20.93 -0.51
CA LEU A 168 3.27 -21.40 -0.92
C LEU A 168 4.18 -21.61 0.29
N LEU A 169 4.24 -20.66 1.21
CA LEU A 169 5.10 -20.74 2.38
C LEU A 169 4.66 -21.82 3.36
N ALA A 170 3.35 -22.01 3.56
CA ALA A 170 2.80 -23.03 4.46
C ALA A 170 2.82 -24.45 3.86
N GLY A 171 3.05 -24.58 2.56
CA GLY A 171 2.82 -25.83 1.80
C GLY A 171 3.54 -27.06 2.34
N LYS A 172 4.74 -26.92 2.89
CA LYS A 172 5.54 -28.05 3.40
C LYS A 172 5.04 -28.59 4.74
N TYR A 173 4.78 -27.71 5.71
CA TYR A 173 4.47 -28.10 7.09
C TYR A 173 3.00 -27.99 7.44
N GLN A 174 2.24 -27.17 6.72
CA GLN A 174 0.83 -26.87 6.96
C GLN A 174 0.51 -26.37 8.40
N ASN A 175 1.52 -25.90 9.13
CA ASN A 175 1.35 -25.29 10.44
C ASN A 175 0.91 -23.81 10.27
N LEU A 176 -0.29 -23.62 9.75
CA LEU A 176 -0.88 -22.34 9.47
C LEU A 176 -2.00 -22.01 10.46
N CYS A 177 -1.89 -20.88 11.14
CA CYS A 177 -2.94 -20.30 11.97
C CYS A 177 -3.38 -18.97 11.37
N VAL A 178 -4.65 -18.84 11.04
CA VAL A 178 -5.22 -17.59 10.58
C VAL A 178 -6.23 -17.08 11.60
N VAL A 179 -6.20 -15.78 11.86
CA VAL A 179 -7.16 -15.09 12.73
C VAL A 179 -7.83 -13.99 11.92
N GLY A 180 -9.14 -13.89 12.04
CA GLY A 180 -9.89 -12.86 11.33
C GLY A 180 -11.36 -12.88 11.69
N ASP A 181 -12.04 -11.85 11.24
CA ASP A 181 -13.46 -11.62 11.46
C ASP A 181 -14.12 -11.20 10.13
N ASP A 182 -14.87 -12.11 9.53
CA ASP A 182 -15.56 -11.87 8.26
C ASP A 182 -16.53 -10.69 8.32
N ASP A 183 -17.10 -10.37 9.51
CA ASP A 183 -17.95 -9.20 9.72
C ASP A 183 -17.16 -7.87 9.68
N GLN A 184 -15.85 -7.90 9.82
CA GLN A 184 -14.97 -6.74 9.73
C GLN A 184 -14.28 -6.58 8.37
N SER A 185 -14.66 -7.36 7.37
CA SER A 185 -14.10 -7.25 6.00
C SER A 185 -14.61 -5.99 5.30
N ILE A 186 -13.91 -4.88 5.49
CA ILE A 186 -14.28 -3.56 4.94
C ILE A 186 -13.30 -3.05 3.89
N TYR A 187 -12.26 -3.82 3.51
CA TYR A 187 -11.22 -3.43 2.56
C TYR A 187 -11.39 -4.01 1.15
N LYS A 188 -12.60 -4.42 0.76
CA LYS A 188 -12.89 -4.90 -0.61
C LYS A 188 -12.45 -3.89 -1.69
N PHE A 189 -12.60 -2.59 -1.42
CA PHE A 189 -12.16 -1.51 -2.33
C PHE A 189 -10.64 -1.39 -2.47
N ARG A 190 -9.87 -2.12 -1.66
CA ARG A 190 -8.41 -2.28 -1.73
C ARG A 190 -7.97 -3.67 -2.17
N GLY A 191 -8.84 -4.42 -2.83
CA GLY A 191 -8.53 -5.75 -3.34
C GLY A 191 -8.72 -6.90 -2.34
N ALA A 192 -9.17 -6.65 -1.10
CA ALA A 192 -9.44 -7.73 -0.14
C ALA A 192 -10.51 -8.69 -0.66
N ASN A 193 -10.25 -9.99 -0.49
CA ASN A 193 -11.12 -11.08 -0.92
C ASN A 193 -11.63 -11.87 0.28
N ILE A 194 -12.85 -11.56 0.72
CA ILE A 194 -13.49 -12.23 1.86
C ILE A 194 -13.56 -13.77 1.68
N MET A 195 -13.56 -14.26 0.44
CA MET A 195 -13.60 -15.69 0.17
C MET A 195 -12.38 -16.44 0.72
N ASN A 196 -11.26 -15.74 0.94
CA ASN A 196 -10.07 -16.34 1.54
C ASN A 196 -10.37 -16.89 2.95
N ILE A 197 -11.11 -16.14 3.77
CA ILE A 197 -11.48 -16.60 5.12
C ILE A 197 -12.71 -17.52 5.09
N LEU A 198 -13.70 -17.22 4.26
CA LEU A 198 -14.94 -18.02 4.19
C LEU A 198 -14.68 -19.44 3.65
N ASN A 199 -13.78 -19.58 2.68
CA ASN A 199 -13.41 -20.88 2.08
C ASN A 199 -12.21 -21.53 2.74
N PHE A 200 -11.65 -20.99 3.82
CA PHE A 200 -10.43 -21.51 4.45
C PHE A 200 -10.52 -23.02 4.78
N GLU A 201 -11.67 -23.47 5.32
CA GLU A 201 -11.89 -24.88 5.65
C GLU A 201 -11.98 -25.78 4.41
N LYS A 202 -12.33 -25.22 3.23
CA LYS A 202 -12.33 -26.01 1.97
C LYS A 202 -10.91 -26.21 1.46
N GLU A 203 -10.06 -25.19 1.61
CA GLU A 203 -8.64 -25.25 1.21
C GLU A 203 -7.80 -26.07 2.20
N TYR A 204 -8.17 -26.04 3.48
CA TYR A 204 -7.51 -26.75 4.58
C TYR A 204 -8.53 -27.64 5.34
N PRO A 205 -8.91 -28.81 4.81
CA PRO A 205 -9.99 -29.64 5.38
C PRO A 205 -9.74 -30.12 6.82
N ASN A 206 -8.46 -30.16 7.22
CA ASN A 206 -8.06 -30.57 8.57
C ASN A 206 -7.97 -29.39 9.55
N ALA A 207 -8.34 -28.18 9.13
CA ALA A 207 -8.26 -27.01 9.99
C ALA A 207 -9.27 -27.11 11.14
N LYS A 208 -8.83 -26.78 12.34
CA LYS A 208 -9.70 -26.62 13.51
C LYS A 208 -10.18 -25.19 13.60
N VAL A 209 -11.48 -24.99 13.47
CA VAL A 209 -12.10 -23.66 13.65
C VAL A 209 -12.45 -23.43 15.12
N ILE A 210 -12.01 -22.30 15.65
CA ILE A 210 -12.30 -21.86 17.01
C ILE A 210 -12.98 -20.49 16.91
N LYS A 211 -14.22 -20.37 17.41
CA LYS A 211 -14.95 -19.12 17.44
C LYS A 211 -14.66 -18.40 18.77
N LEU A 212 -14.22 -17.14 18.66
CA LEU A 212 -13.98 -16.26 19.81
C LEU A 212 -15.17 -15.29 19.94
N GLU A 213 -16.25 -15.73 20.57
CA GLU A 213 -17.50 -14.97 20.64
C GLU A 213 -17.60 -14.06 21.87
N GLN A 214 -16.78 -14.28 22.89
CA GLN A 214 -16.72 -13.39 24.05
C GLN A 214 -15.95 -12.11 23.73
N ASN A 215 -16.60 -10.97 23.91
CA ASN A 215 -16.01 -9.65 23.72
C ASN A 215 -15.67 -9.03 25.09
N TYR A 216 -14.43 -8.58 25.25
CA TYR A 216 -13.90 -8.00 26.47
C TYR A 216 -13.78 -6.47 26.42
N ARG A 217 -14.10 -5.86 25.26
CA ARG A 217 -13.93 -4.42 25.04
C ARG A 217 -15.19 -3.64 25.35
N SER A 218 -16.32 -4.10 24.84
CA SER A 218 -17.55 -3.33 24.77
C SER A 218 -18.59 -3.80 25.77
N THR A 219 -19.54 -2.92 26.12
CA THR A 219 -20.74 -3.25 26.88
C THR A 219 -21.79 -3.94 26.01
N SER A 220 -22.77 -4.60 26.65
CA SER A 220 -23.81 -5.35 25.94
C SER A 220 -24.70 -4.46 25.06
N THR A 221 -24.97 -3.21 25.46
CA THR A 221 -25.70 -2.24 24.64
C THR A 221 -25.02 -1.99 23.28
N ILE A 222 -23.69 -1.83 23.28
CA ILE A 222 -22.90 -1.63 22.05
C ILE A 222 -22.92 -2.90 21.19
N LEU A 223 -22.70 -4.07 21.82
CA LEU A 223 -22.68 -5.35 21.08
C LEU A 223 -24.05 -5.72 20.49
N ASN A 224 -25.12 -5.46 21.22
CA ASN A 224 -26.47 -5.71 20.72
C ASN A 224 -26.75 -4.86 19.47
N ALA A 225 -26.38 -3.58 19.49
CA ALA A 225 -26.52 -2.72 18.31
C ALA A 225 -25.65 -3.19 17.15
N ALA A 226 -24.41 -3.61 17.40
CA ALA A 226 -23.50 -4.14 16.38
C ALA A 226 -24.04 -5.45 15.79
N ASN A 227 -24.55 -6.38 16.62
CA ASN A 227 -25.16 -7.64 16.18
C ASN A 227 -26.41 -7.39 15.32
N GLU A 228 -27.24 -6.40 15.66
CA GLU A 228 -28.39 -6.02 14.85
C GLU A 228 -28.00 -5.46 13.47
N VAL A 229 -26.99 -4.59 13.44
CA VAL A 229 -26.50 -4.03 12.16
C VAL A 229 -25.94 -5.14 11.27
N ILE A 230 -25.08 -6.00 11.82
CA ILE A 230 -24.39 -7.02 11.02
C ILE A 230 -25.30 -8.16 10.56
N ARG A 231 -26.44 -8.38 11.23
CA ARG A 231 -27.44 -9.39 10.86
C ARG A 231 -27.99 -9.19 9.44
N HIS A 232 -27.96 -7.96 8.92
CA HIS A 232 -28.38 -7.65 7.55
C HIS A 232 -27.39 -8.10 6.47
N ASN A 233 -26.14 -8.44 6.84
CA ASN A 233 -25.17 -8.96 5.91
C ASN A 233 -25.42 -10.43 5.60
N THR A 234 -25.41 -10.78 4.31
CA THR A 234 -25.51 -12.15 3.82
C THR A 234 -24.14 -12.74 3.52
N GLY A 235 -24.03 -14.08 3.56
CA GLY A 235 -22.77 -14.76 3.21
C GLY A 235 -21.67 -14.70 4.29
N ARG A 236 -22.06 -14.50 5.55
CA ARG A 236 -21.18 -14.52 6.74
C ARG A 236 -21.24 -15.86 7.47
N LYS A 237 -20.23 -16.16 8.29
CA LYS A 237 -20.31 -17.25 9.26
C LYS A 237 -21.13 -16.78 10.46
N GLU A 238 -22.17 -17.53 10.81
CA GLU A 238 -23.02 -17.18 11.96
C GLU A 238 -22.22 -17.17 13.26
N LYS A 239 -22.23 -16.04 13.95
CA LYS A 239 -21.69 -15.82 15.27
C LYS A 239 -22.47 -14.71 15.98
N SER A 240 -22.48 -14.71 17.29
CA SER A 240 -23.08 -13.67 18.11
C SER A 240 -22.13 -13.28 19.20
N LEU A 241 -21.66 -12.03 19.16
CA LEU A 241 -20.78 -11.51 20.19
C LEU A 241 -21.56 -11.26 21.48
N TRP A 242 -20.98 -11.69 22.62
CA TRP A 242 -21.52 -11.48 23.96
C TRP A 242 -20.43 -10.96 24.90
N THR A 243 -20.81 -10.37 26.03
CA THR A 243 -19.88 -9.80 27.00
C THR A 243 -20.40 -9.92 28.44
N GLU A 244 -19.49 -9.91 29.39
CA GLU A 244 -19.76 -9.80 30.84
C GLU A 244 -19.66 -8.34 31.33
N ASN A 245 -19.38 -7.37 30.47
CA ASN A 245 -19.15 -5.96 30.85
C ASN A 245 -20.43 -5.18 31.23
N GLY A 246 -21.58 -5.86 31.41
CA GLY A 246 -22.84 -5.21 31.75
C GLY A 246 -23.44 -4.39 30.61
N GLU A 247 -24.51 -3.63 30.88
CA GLU A 247 -25.23 -2.88 29.84
C GLU A 247 -24.49 -1.63 29.37
N GLY A 248 -23.91 -0.88 30.30
CA GLY A 248 -23.28 0.41 30.03
C GLY A 248 -24.27 1.52 29.67
N GLU A 249 -23.75 2.61 29.10
CA GLU A 249 -24.56 3.76 28.69
C GLU A 249 -25.30 3.47 27.38
N LYS A 250 -26.47 4.11 27.20
CA LYS A 250 -27.25 4.02 25.94
C LYS A 250 -26.55 4.76 24.83
N ILE A 251 -26.67 4.22 23.59
CA ILE A 251 -26.21 4.89 22.38
C ILE A 251 -27.07 6.14 22.17
N GLN A 252 -26.43 7.28 21.93
CA GLN A 252 -27.09 8.53 21.62
C GLN A 252 -27.02 8.80 20.11
N PHE A 253 -28.14 9.07 19.50
CA PHE A 253 -28.23 9.54 18.13
C PHE A 253 -28.63 11.02 18.10
N ARG A 254 -27.92 11.82 17.33
CA ARG A 254 -28.23 13.23 17.13
C ARG A 254 -28.08 13.60 15.65
N GLN A 255 -28.91 14.52 15.20
CA GLN A 255 -28.84 15.11 13.89
C GLN A 255 -28.66 16.62 14.04
N PHE A 256 -27.78 17.20 13.21
CA PHE A 256 -27.45 18.62 13.24
C PHE A 256 -27.73 19.24 11.87
N ASP A 257 -28.06 20.53 11.85
CA ASP A 257 -28.30 21.27 10.61
C ASP A 257 -27.00 21.61 9.86
N SER A 258 -25.90 21.70 10.58
CA SER A 258 -24.58 21.96 10.00
C SER A 258 -23.48 21.15 10.67
N ALA A 259 -22.37 20.97 9.93
CA ALA A 259 -21.16 20.35 10.48
C ALA A 259 -20.51 21.18 11.59
N TYR A 260 -20.76 22.50 11.63
CA TYR A 260 -20.28 23.38 12.71
C TYR A 260 -21.04 23.11 14.01
N ASP A 261 -22.35 22.95 13.95
CA ASP A 261 -23.18 22.63 15.13
C ASP A 261 -22.85 21.26 15.68
N GLU A 262 -22.60 20.28 14.79
CA GLU A 262 -22.09 18.94 15.17
C GLU A 262 -20.79 19.04 15.93
N ALA A 263 -19.79 19.76 15.39
CA ALA A 263 -18.48 19.90 16.02
C ALA A 263 -18.54 20.67 17.34
N ASP A 264 -19.35 21.71 17.40
CA ASP A 264 -19.57 22.51 18.61
C ASP A 264 -20.17 21.67 19.73
N TYR A 265 -21.20 20.90 19.42
CA TYR A 265 -21.85 20.02 20.37
C TYR A 265 -20.87 18.95 20.88
N ILE A 266 -20.14 18.26 19.99
CA ILE A 266 -19.23 17.18 20.37
C ILE A 266 -18.08 17.70 21.24
N VAL A 267 -17.46 18.84 20.85
CA VAL A 267 -16.34 19.41 21.59
C VAL A 267 -16.80 19.91 22.96
N SER A 268 -17.99 20.51 23.05
CA SER A 268 -18.59 20.93 24.33
C SER A 268 -18.90 19.74 25.24
N ASP A 269 -19.51 18.69 24.73
CA ASP A 269 -19.83 17.47 25.49
C ASP A 269 -18.56 16.80 26.05
N ILE A 270 -17.49 16.71 25.24
CA ILE A 270 -16.18 16.21 25.69
C ILE A 270 -15.66 17.06 26.86
N LYS A 271 -15.68 18.40 26.70
CA LYS A 271 -15.18 19.33 27.71
C LYS A 271 -15.95 19.24 29.01
N ASP A 272 -17.27 19.15 28.94
CA ASP A 272 -18.14 19.04 30.11
C ASP A 272 -17.88 17.72 30.87
N LYS A 273 -17.71 16.61 30.17
CA LYS A 273 -17.38 15.31 30.77
C LYS A 273 -16.01 15.31 31.42
N VAL A 274 -15.03 15.98 30.83
CA VAL A 274 -13.69 16.10 31.43
C VAL A 274 -13.72 17.04 32.63
N ASN A 275 -14.35 18.22 32.51
CA ASN A 275 -14.46 19.19 33.61
C ASN A 275 -15.22 18.63 34.82
N SER A 276 -16.19 17.73 34.62
CA SER A 276 -16.91 17.05 35.68
C SER A 276 -16.11 15.89 36.34
N GLY A 277 -14.89 15.62 35.88
CA GLY A 277 -14.03 14.53 36.36
C GLY A 277 -14.50 13.13 36.01
N LYS A 278 -15.49 12.98 35.11
CA LYS A 278 -16.01 11.68 34.67
C LYS A 278 -15.09 10.95 33.71
N ARG A 279 -14.34 11.70 32.90
CA ARG A 279 -13.47 11.18 31.82
C ARG A 279 -12.21 12.03 31.71
N GLU A 280 -11.18 11.48 31.05
CA GLU A 280 -10.01 12.22 30.59
C GLU A 280 -10.06 12.41 29.07
N TYR A 281 -9.34 13.39 28.49
CA TYR A 281 -9.32 13.60 27.04
C TYR A 281 -8.89 12.37 26.24
N LYS A 282 -8.02 11.53 26.80
CA LYS A 282 -7.58 10.27 26.16
C LYS A 282 -8.68 9.22 26.02
N ASP A 283 -9.82 9.37 26.72
CA ASP A 283 -10.94 8.43 26.71
C ASP A 283 -11.89 8.67 25.52
N PHE A 284 -11.64 9.69 24.70
CA PHE A 284 -12.48 10.05 23.56
C PHE A 284 -11.79 9.80 22.24
N ALA A 285 -12.57 9.34 21.27
CA ALA A 285 -12.17 9.26 19.86
C ALA A 285 -13.30 9.77 18.98
N ILE A 286 -12.96 10.59 17.97
CA ILE A 286 -13.88 11.04 16.93
C ILE A 286 -13.54 10.29 15.66
N LEU A 287 -14.49 9.51 15.13
CA LEU A 287 -14.34 8.77 13.90
C LEU A 287 -15.12 9.47 12.78
N TYR A 288 -14.50 9.62 11.63
CA TYR A 288 -15.11 10.26 10.46
C TYR A 288 -14.79 9.49 9.18
N ARG A 289 -15.62 9.66 8.15
CA ARG A 289 -15.51 8.93 6.89
C ARG A 289 -14.41 9.45 5.98
N THR A 290 -14.17 10.76 5.98
CA THR A 290 -13.18 11.43 5.12
C THR A 290 -12.31 12.40 5.90
N ASN A 291 -11.04 12.53 5.50
CA ASN A 291 -10.11 13.45 6.16
C ASN A 291 -10.56 14.92 6.11
N ALA A 292 -11.39 15.31 5.14
CA ALA A 292 -11.91 16.66 5.06
C ALA A 292 -12.80 17.04 6.26
N GLN A 293 -13.42 16.06 6.90
CA GLN A 293 -14.28 16.27 8.07
C GLN A 293 -13.47 16.62 9.32
N SER A 294 -12.19 16.23 9.42
CA SER A 294 -11.37 16.52 10.61
C SER A 294 -11.18 18.02 10.84
N ARG A 295 -11.11 18.82 9.76
CA ARG A 295 -10.77 20.23 9.84
C ARG A 295 -11.68 21.04 10.76
N ILE A 296 -13.00 20.80 10.69
CA ILE A 296 -13.98 21.54 11.52
C ILE A 296 -13.79 21.19 12.99
N PHE A 297 -13.54 19.90 13.30
CA PHE A 297 -13.24 19.46 14.67
C PHE A 297 -11.92 20.05 15.17
N GLU A 298 -10.88 20.11 14.33
CA GLU A 298 -9.59 20.72 14.68
C GLU A 298 -9.75 22.20 15.04
N GLU A 299 -10.46 22.97 14.19
CA GLU A 299 -10.73 24.40 14.42
C GLU A 299 -11.47 24.60 15.76
N LYS A 300 -12.51 23.77 16.02
CA LYS A 300 -13.27 23.87 17.29
C LYS A 300 -12.46 23.46 18.51
N MET A 301 -11.65 22.41 18.43
CA MET A 301 -10.78 21.98 19.53
C MET A 301 -9.73 23.03 19.88
N VAL A 302 -9.13 23.68 18.85
CA VAL A 302 -8.18 24.79 19.06
C VAL A 302 -8.86 25.96 19.77
N VAL A 303 -10.01 26.42 19.28
CA VAL A 303 -10.77 27.54 19.88
C VAL A 303 -11.19 27.21 21.30
N SER A 304 -11.58 25.96 21.58
CA SER A 304 -12.02 25.51 22.90
C SER A 304 -10.87 25.10 23.84
N ASN A 305 -9.62 25.20 23.39
CA ASN A 305 -8.41 24.76 24.11
C ASN A 305 -8.50 23.27 24.57
N VAL A 306 -8.97 22.39 23.68
CA VAL A 306 -9.05 20.95 23.89
C VAL A 306 -7.86 20.27 23.22
N PRO A 307 -7.02 19.52 23.92
CA PRO A 307 -5.89 18.80 23.31
C PRO A 307 -6.41 17.67 22.42
N TYR A 308 -5.82 17.54 21.23
CA TYR A 308 -6.17 16.48 20.27
C TYR A 308 -4.96 15.95 19.51
N LYS A 309 -5.13 14.78 18.92
CA LYS A 309 -4.17 14.16 18.01
C LYS A 309 -4.91 13.60 16.79
N ILE A 310 -4.47 14.00 15.60
CA ILE A 310 -4.98 13.42 14.35
C ILE A 310 -4.20 12.14 14.06
N VAL A 311 -4.96 11.07 13.81
CA VAL A 311 -4.41 9.79 13.36
C VAL A 311 -4.63 9.68 11.85
N GLY A 312 -3.56 9.41 11.08
CA GLY A 312 -3.62 9.33 9.62
C GLY A 312 -3.46 10.68 8.89
N GLY A 313 -2.93 11.71 9.55
CA GLY A 313 -2.55 12.99 8.93
C GLY A 313 -1.44 12.85 7.87
N VAL A 314 -1.03 13.99 7.26
CA VAL A 314 -0.01 14.02 6.19
C VAL A 314 1.28 13.37 6.67
N ASN A 315 1.68 12.29 6.00
CA ASN A 315 2.89 11.56 6.32
C ASN A 315 4.13 12.47 6.14
N PHE A 316 5.07 12.43 7.10
CA PHE A 316 6.36 13.13 7.04
C PHE A 316 7.09 12.89 5.72
N TYR A 317 7.10 11.64 5.25
CA TYR A 317 7.73 11.25 3.99
C TYR A 317 7.03 11.76 2.73
N ALA A 318 5.80 12.26 2.83
CA ALA A 318 5.08 12.89 1.71
C ALA A 318 5.44 14.37 1.53
N ARG A 319 6.19 14.98 2.45
CA ARG A 319 6.65 16.37 2.35
C ARG A 319 7.64 16.49 1.19
N ARG A 320 7.52 17.61 0.44
CA ARG A 320 8.33 17.85 -0.76
C ARG A 320 9.83 17.78 -0.48
N GLU A 321 10.28 18.44 0.57
CA GLU A 321 11.69 18.51 0.95
C GLU A 321 12.26 17.13 1.28
N ILE A 322 11.46 16.32 1.97
CA ILE A 322 11.86 14.95 2.32
C ILE A 322 11.92 14.07 1.06
N LYS A 323 10.94 14.19 0.17
CA LYS A 323 10.96 13.47 -1.12
C LYS A 323 12.16 13.88 -1.99
N ASP A 324 12.55 15.15 -1.98
CA ASP A 324 13.72 15.63 -2.73
C ASP A 324 15.01 15.02 -2.16
N LEU A 325 15.18 15.01 -0.82
CA LEU A 325 16.33 14.34 -0.18
C LEU A 325 16.36 12.84 -0.45
N LEU A 326 15.21 12.17 -0.35
CA LEU A 326 15.10 10.75 -0.65
C LEU A 326 15.44 10.46 -2.13
N ALA A 327 15.07 11.35 -3.05
CA ALA A 327 15.40 11.16 -4.46
C ALA A 327 16.91 11.25 -4.71
N TYR A 328 17.66 12.10 -3.99
CA TYR A 328 19.13 12.07 -4.00
C TYR A 328 19.68 10.72 -3.55
N LEU A 329 19.18 10.21 -2.42
CA LEU A 329 19.63 8.91 -1.90
C LEU A 329 19.27 7.77 -2.85
N LYS A 330 18.08 7.78 -3.42
CA LYS A 330 17.65 6.82 -4.44
C LYS A 330 18.55 6.85 -5.67
N THR A 331 18.92 8.03 -6.16
CA THR A 331 19.82 8.18 -7.32
C THR A 331 21.22 7.63 -7.03
N VAL A 332 21.74 7.80 -5.80
CA VAL A 332 23.04 7.25 -5.39
C VAL A 332 22.99 5.73 -5.30
N ASP A 333 21.90 5.17 -4.77
CA ASP A 333 21.71 3.73 -4.59
C ASP A 333 21.33 3.04 -5.92
N ASN A 334 20.43 3.64 -6.69
CA ASN A 334 19.91 3.11 -7.94
C ASN A 334 19.93 4.16 -9.06
N GLY A 335 21.04 4.24 -9.81
CA GLY A 335 21.20 5.16 -10.94
C GLY A 335 20.27 4.89 -12.13
N LYS A 336 19.53 3.77 -12.14
CA LYS A 336 18.54 3.44 -13.18
C LYS A 336 17.16 4.07 -12.90
N ASP A 337 16.94 4.62 -11.69
CA ASP A 337 15.67 5.28 -11.34
C ASP A 337 15.57 6.67 -11.98
N ASP A 338 15.14 6.72 -13.22
CA ASP A 338 14.97 7.95 -14.01
C ASP A 338 14.04 8.97 -13.33
N LEU A 339 13.02 8.51 -12.59
CA LEU A 339 12.13 9.43 -11.87
C LEU A 339 12.85 10.15 -10.74
N ALA A 340 13.68 9.45 -9.97
CA ALA A 340 14.48 10.05 -8.91
C ALA A 340 15.48 11.06 -9.49
N VAL A 341 16.21 10.71 -10.55
CA VAL A 341 17.17 11.60 -11.21
C VAL A 341 16.48 12.85 -11.76
N ARG A 342 15.39 12.70 -12.50
CA ARG A 342 14.61 13.83 -13.06
C ARG A 342 14.00 14.72 -11.99
N ARG A 343 13.65 14.18 -10.83
CA ARG A 343 13.16 14.96 -9.70
C ARG A 343 14.21 15.91 -9.16
N ILE A 344 15.45 15.46 -9.03
CA ILE A 344 16.53 16.24 -8.40
C ILE A 344 17.33 17.10 -9.38
N ILE A 345 17.18 16.92 -10.69
CA ILE A 345 17.99 17.59 -11.71
C ILE A 345 18.03 19.12 -11.57
N ASN A 346 16.93 19.71 -11.07
CA ASN A 346 16.79 21.15 -10.77
C ASN A 346 16.54 21.44 -9.27
N VAL A 347 16.95 20.56 -8.39
CA VAL A 347 16.87 20.75 -6.93
C VAL A 347 18.30 20.51 -6.37
N PRO A 348 19.03 21.56 -5.95
CA PRO A 348 18.74 22.98 -6.09
C PRO A 348 18.66 23.43 -7.56
N LYS A 349 18.11 24.62 -7.79
CA LYS A 349 17.91 25.16 -9.14
C LYS A 349 19.25 25.25 -9.92
N ARG A 350 19.32 24.54 -11.08
CA ARG A 350 20.51 24.49 -11.96
C ARG A 350 20.28 25.10 -13.32
N GLY A 351 19.06 25.61 -13.62
CA GLY A 351 18.75 26.25 -14.89
C GLY A 351 18.59 25.28 -16.08
N ILE A 352 18.42 23.99 -15.83
CA ILE A 352 18.24 22.98 -16.87
C ILE A 352 16.78 23.05 -17.38
N GLY A 353 16.60 23.46 -18.64
CA GLY A 353 15.27 23.62 -19.24
C GLY A 353 14.62 22.27 -19.62
N LEU A 354 13.29 22.29 -19.74
CA LEU A 354 12.51 21.09 -20.14
C LEU A 354 12.94 20.53 -21.51
N THR A 355 13.33 21.42 -22.44
CA THR A 355 13.84 20.99 -23.75
C THR A 355 15.14 20.19 -23.63
N THR A 356 16.04 20.58 -22.73
CA THR A 356 17.29 19.84 -22.48
C THR A 356 17.00 18.49 -21.84
N ILE A 357 16.10 18.48 -20.84
CA ILE A 357 15.64 17.23 -20.20
C ILE A 357 15.03 16.28 -21.24
N GLY A 358 14.17 16.81 -22.14
CA GLY A 358 13.57 16.03 -23.22
C GLY A 358 14.62 15.40 -24.15
N ARG A 359 15.62 16.17 -24.57
CA ARG A 359 16.71 15.66 -25.45
C ARG A 359 17.54 14.55 -24.79
N VAL A 360 17.81 14.70 -23.48
CA VAL A 360 18.53 13.64 -22.73
C VAL A 360 17.67 12.39 -22.64
N GLN A 361 16.35 12.55 -22.45
CA GLN A 361 15.42 11.42 -22.38
C GLN A 361 15.31 10.70 -23.74
N ASP A 362 15.19 11.45 -24.85
CA ASP A 362 15.13 10.88 -26.18
C ASP A 362 16.41 10.09 -26.49
N TYR A 363 17.57 10.65 -26.16
CA TYR A 363 18.86 9.98 -26.32
C TYR A 363 18.99 8.71 -25.46
N ALA A 364 18.57 8.78 -24.19
CA ALA A 364 18.55 7.63 -23.30
C ALA A 364 17.66 6.50 -23.87
N THR A 365 16.49 6.86 -24.39
CA THR A 365 15.54 5.92 -24.98
C THR A 365 16.09 5.28 -26.26
N GLU A 366 16.70 6.05 -27.15
CA GLU A 366 17.31 5.53 -28.41
C GLU A 366 18.45 4.54 -28.15
N ARG A 367 19.18 4.71 -27.05
CA ARG A 367 20.33 3.88 -26.68
C ARG A 367 20.01 2.80 -25.68
N GLU A 368 18.77 2.71 -25.23
CA GLU A 368 18.32 1.77 -24.17
C GLU A 368 19.17 1.85 -22.90
N ILE A 369 19.55 3.07 -22.50
CA ILE A 369 20.31 3.39 -21.28
C ILE A 369 19.47 4.23 -20.33
N SER A 370 19.87 4.31 -19.04
CA SER A 370 19.20 5.17 -18.08
C SER A 370 19.45 6.66 -18.34
N PHE A 371 18.55 7.50 -17.86
CA PHE A 371 18.70 8.95 -17.94
C PHE A 371 20.00 9.44 -17.26
N TYR A 372 20.36 8.80 -16.16
CA TYR A 372 21.62 9.10 -15.46
C TYR A 372 22.85 8.74 -16.28
N GLU A 373 22.87 7.56 -16.91
CA GLU A 373 23.95 7.17 -17.81
C GLU A 373 24.07 8.12 -19.01
N ALA A 374 22.94 8.54 -19.56
CA ALA A 374 22.91 9.53 -20.64
C ALA A 374 23.55 10.86 -20.21
N ILE A 375 23.33 11.32 -18.97
CA ILE A 375 23.99 12.51 -18.42
C ILE A 375 25.48 12.32 -18.29
N LEU A 376 25.95 11.18 -17.76
CA LEU A 376 27.39 10.90 -17.59
C LEU A 376 28.14 10.79 -18.91
N LEU A 377 27.47 10.42 -19.98
CA LEU A 377 28.05 10.32 -21.31
C LEU A 377 28.14 11.66 -22.05
N GLN A 378 27.61 12.76 -21.49
CA GLN A 378 27.56 14.08 -22.16
C GLN A 378 28.93 14.57 -22.65
N ASP A 379 30.01 14.30 -21.93
CA ASP A 379 31.38 14.69 -22.33
C ASP A 379 31.90 13.91 -23.57
N ARG A 380 31.20 12.82 -23.95
CA ARG A 380 31.51 12.00 -25.13
C ARG A 380 30.65 12.36 -26.35
N PHE A 381 29.61 13.23 -26.16
CA PHE A 381 28.79 13.67 -27.27
C PHE A 381 29.56 14.66 -28.13
N ARG A 382 29.71 14.36 -29.43
CA ARG A 382 30.06 15.37 -30.40
C ARG A 382 28.89 16.32 -30.57
N GLU A 383 29.15 17.59 -30.86
CA GLU A 383 28.11 18.65 -31.01
C GLU A 383 26.99 18.30 -32.02
N SER A 384 27.21 17.28 -32.86
CA SER A 384 26.23 16.77 -33.84
C SER A 384 25.10 15.94 -33.24
N ASP A 385 25.31 15.27 -32.08
CA ASP A 385 24.37 14.28 -31.55
C ASP A 385 23.42 14.88 -30.52
N VAL A 386 23.92 15.77 -29.65
CA VAL A 386 23.07 16.50 -28.69
C VAL A 386 23.64 17.90 -28.48
N ARG A 387 23.01 18.92 -29.02
CA ARG A 387 23.30 20.33 -28.69
C ARG A 387 22.77 20.62 -27.27
N LEU A 388 23.50 20.23 -26.25
CA LEU A 388 23.32 20.73 -24.90
C LEU A 388 23.70 22.20 -24.87
N ALA A 389 22.95 23.06 -24.19
CA ALA A 389 23.20 24.49 -24.15
C ALA A 389 24.63 24.78 -23.71
N LYS A 390 25.23 25.86 -24.24
CA LYS A 390 26.63 26.30 -24.05
C LYS A 390 27.09 26.54 -22.60
N SER A 391 26.23 26.43 -21.61
CA SER A 391 26.58 26.46 -20.19
C SER A 391 26.55 25.04 -19.66
N ASN A 392 27.70 24.49 -19.28
CA ASN A 392 27.78 23.19 -18.63
C ASN A 392 27.28 23.30 -17.17
N PRO A 393 25.98 23.00 -16.89
CA PRO A 393 25.39 23.22 -15.58
C PRO A 393 25.65 22.08 -14.60
N LEU A 394 26.44 21.06 -15.01
CA LEU A 394 26.64 19.81 -14.24
C LEU A 394 28.07 19.63 -13.75
N GLN A 395 28.94 20.66 -13.90
CA GLN A 395 30.22 20.67 -13.16
C GLN A 395 30.00 21.13 -11.73
N PRO A 396 30.69 20.51 -10.73
CA PRO A 396 30.49 20.77 -9.31
C PRO A 396 30.72 22.22 -8.90
#